data_f19f707b088cea0d97d5dbf737540a40
#
_entry.id   f19f707b088cea0d97d5dbf737540a40
#
_cell.length_a   1.000
_cell.length_b   1.000
_cell.length_c   1.000
_cell.angle_alpha   90.00
_cell.angle_beta   90.00
_cell.angle_gamma   90.00
#
_symmetry.space_group_name_H-M   'P 1'
#
loop_
_entity.id
_entity.type
_entity.pdbx_description
1 polymer ?
#
loop_
_entity_poly.entity_id
_entity_poly.type
_entity_poly.pdbx_seq_one_letter_code
_entity_poly.pdbx_strand_id
1 'polypeptide(L)'
;KDVRVTNHFYEHDPLSAMYSAIHEGGHAIFEQNVNPDYDGTVAGSCSYMGIHESQSRFYENILGRNKNFWIPVYAKVQEKMPQLQDVSLDEFYKEVNHVRNSFIRTEADELTYCFHIILRYEIEKAIFRDHVKVEELPALWNQKMQEYLQITPADDAEGILQDMHWSDGSFGYFSSYLL
;
A
#
# COMPACT_ATOMS: atom_id res chain seq x y z
N LYS A 1 9.15 12.69 -20.30
CA LYS A 1 8.94 13.13 -18.90
C LYS A 1 9.92 12.37 -18.02
N ASP A 2 10.71 13.04 -17.16
CA ASP A 2 11.58 12.39 -16.17
C ASP A 2 10.68 11.92 -15.00
N VAL A 3 10.53 10.61 -14.85
CA VAL A 3 9.77 10.01 -13.78
C VAL A 3 10.72 9.20 -12.91
N ARG A 4 10.74 9.49 -11.61
CA ARG A 4 11.61 8.85 -10.64
C ARG A 4 10.77 8.19 -9.56
N VAL A 5 11.16 6.99 -9.19
CA VAL A 5 10.53 6.22 -8.13
C VAL A 5 11.55 5.93 -7.04
N THR A 6 11.07 5.73 -5.83
CA THR A 6 11.89 5.29 -4.69
C THR A 6 11.44 3.92 -4.25
N ASN A 7 12.36 3.13 -3.70
CA ASN A 7 12.03 1.84 -3.14
C ASN A 7 12.84 1.60 -1.86
N HIS A 8 12.30 0.80 -0.98
CA HIS A 8 12.98 0.38 0.25
C HIS A 8 13.36 -1.10 0.15
N PHE A 9 14.57 -1.45 0.58
CA PHE A 9 15.08 -2.82 0.53
C PHE A 9 15.28 -3.36 1.94
N TYR A 10 14.60 -4.46 2.23
CA TYR A 10 14.79 -5.22 3.46
C TYR A 10 15.58 -6.49 3.15
N GLU A 11 16.73 -6.70 3.79
CA GLU A 11 17.56 -7.90 3.56
C GLU A 11 16.81 -9.20 3.83
N HIS A 12 15.89 -9.17 4.79
CA HIS A 12 15.12 -10.34 5.22
C HIS A 12 13.77 -10.49 4.51
N ASP A 13 13.35 -9.48 3.74
CA ASP A 13 12.11 -9.51 2.97
C ASP A 13 12.28 -8.93 1.56
N PRO A 14 12.93 -9.68 0.66
CA PRO A 14 13.11 -9.24 -0.71
C PRO A 14 11.80 -9.20 -1.51
N LEU A 15 10.76 -9.92 -1.09
CA LEU A 15 9.46 -9.91 -1.76
C LEU A 15 8.74 -8.57 -1.54
N SER A 16 8.82 -8.01 -0.34
CA SER A 16 8.27 -6.67 -0.06
C SER A 16 8.89 -5.62 -0.99
N ALA A 17 10.22 -5.61 -1.13
CA ALA A 17 10.92 -4.70 -2.04
C ALA A 17 10.50 -4.90 -3.51
N MET A 18 10.29 -6.14 -3.93
CA MET A 18 9.87 -6.47 -5.29
C MET A 18 8.43 -6.00 -5.57
N TYR A 19 7.49 -6.24 -4.67
CA TYR A 19 6.11 -5.76 -4.82
C TYR A 19 6.04 -4.24 -4.75
N SER A 20 6.81 -3.61 -3.88
CA SER A 20 6.96 -2.15 -3.85
C SER A 20 7.47 -1.61 -5.19
N ALA A 21 8.47 -2.25 -5.80
CA ALA A 21 8.97 -1.86 -7.13
C ALA A 21 7.91 -2.03 -8.24
N ILE A 22 7.06 -3.05 -8.17
CA ILE A 22 5.95 -3.25 -9.12
C ILE A 22 4.90 -2.14 -8.92
N HIS A 23 4.58 -1.82 -7.67
CA HIS A 23 3.66 -0.74 -7.29
C HIS A 23 4.13 0.61 -7.83
N GLU A 24 5.35 1.01 -7.51
CA GLU A 24 5.94 2.26 -7.99
C GLU A 24 6.09 2.29 -9.52
N GLY A 25 6.34 1.12 -10.12
CA GLY A 25 6.33 0.94 -11.57
C GLY A 25 4.96 1.28 -12.19
N GLY A 26 3.87 0.94 -11.51
CA GLY A 26 2.51 1.31 -11.91
C GLY A 26 2.30 2.81 -11.95
N HIS A 27 2.73 3.52 -10.90
CA HIS A 27 2.75 4.99 -10.85
C HIS A 27 3.58 5.59 -11.99
N ALA A 28 4.78 5.05 -12.20
CA ALA A 28 5.70 5.54 -13.23
C ALA A 28 5.14 5.37 -14.64
N ILE A 29 4.56 4.21 -14.94
CA ILE A 29 3.94 3.93 -16.25
C ILE A 29 2.75 4.87 -16.48
N PHE A 30 1.91 5.09 -15.48
CA PHE A 30 0.81 6.04 -15.56
C PHE A 30 1.31 7.44 -15.92
N GLU A 31 2.27 7.97 -15.18
CA GLU A 31 2.84 9.30 -15.39
C GLU A 31 3.51 9.46 -16.78
N GLN A 32 4.18 8.42 -17.27
CA GLN A 32 4.82 8.43 -18.58
C GLN A 32 3.83 8.40 -19.74
N ASN A 33 2.60 7.93 -19.51
CA ASN A 33 1.56 7.81 -20.53
C ASN A 33 0.50 8.94 -20.49
N VAL A 34 0.66 9.93 -19.62
CA VAL A 34 -0.15 11.17 -19.69
C VAL A 34 0.14 11.86 -21.03
N ASN A 35 -0.94 12.18 -21.77
CA ASN A 35 -0.81 12.83 -23.06
C ASN A 35 -0.06 14.18 -22.94
N PRO A 36 1.06 14.38 -23.66
CA PRO A 36 1.84 15.62 -23.62
C PRO A 36 1.05 16.90 -23.96
N ASP A 37 -0.03 16.77 -24.73
CA ASP A 37 -0.90 17.92 -25.07
C ASP A 37 -1.56 18.55 -23.85
N TYR A 38 -1.61 17.82 -22.72
CA TYR A 38 -2.15 18.32 -21.45
C TYR A 38 -1.07 18.85 -20.48
N ASP A 39 0.20 18.82 -20.86
CA ASP A 39 1.28 19.30 -19.99
C ASP A 39 1.05 20.76 -19.60
N GLY A 40 1.19 21.04 -18.29
CA GLY A 40 0.93 22.35 -17.71
C GLY A 40 -0.55 22.73 -17.53
N THR A 41 -1.46 21.80 -17.80
CA THR A 41 -2.89 21.97 -17.54
C THR A 41 -3.36 21.12 -16.35
N VAL A 42 -4.53 21.44 -15.79
CA VAL A 42 -5.15 20.62 -14.73
C VAL A 42 -5.45 19.19 -15.22
N ALA A 43 -5.74 19.01 -16.51
CA ALA A 43 -5.98 17.68 -17.09
C ALA A 43 -4.70 16.84 -17.23
N GLY A 44 -3.54 17.47 -17.31
CA GLY A 44 -2.23 16.79 -17.35
C GLY A 44 -1.61 16.52 -16.00
N SER A 45 -2.20 17.05 -14.92
CA SER A 45 -1.78 16.77 -13.56
C SER A 45 -2.78 15.85 -12.88
N CYS A 46 -2.32 14.70 -12.38
CA CYS A 46 -3.18 13.85 -11.56
C CYS A 46 -3.36 14.49 -10.19
N SER A 47 -4.43 15.26 -10.02
CA SER A 47 -4.77 15.90 -8.75
C SER A 47 -5.52 14.97 -7.80
N TYR A 48 -5.77 13.73 -8.21
CA TYR A 48 -6.60 12.79 -7.48
C TYR A 48 -5.91 11.44 -7.28
N MET A 49 -5.49 11.18 -6.05
CA MET A 49 -4.69 9.99 -5.73
C MET A 49 -5.42 8.67 -5.98
N GLY A 50 -6.74 8.62 -5.90
CA GLY A 50 -7.49 7.38 -6.17
C GLY A 50 -7.21 6.80 -7.55
N ILE A 51 -7.18 7.63 -8.60
CA ILE A 51 -6.86 7.16 -9.96
C ILE A 51 -5.40 6.76 -10.08
N HIS A 52 -4.49 7.53 -9.49
CA HIS A 52 -3.06 7.25 -9.52
C HIS A 52 -2.73 5.95 -8.78
N GLU A 53 -3.32 5.77 -7.60
CA GLU A 53 -3.18 4.55 -6.79
C GLU A 53 -3.87 3.34 -7.43
N SER A 54 -4.95 3.53 -8.18
CA SER A 54 -5.59 2.44 -8.92
C SER A 54 -4.64 1.80 -9.94
N GLN A 55 -3.73 2.59 -10.52
CA GLN A 55 -2.74 2.08 -11.47
C GLN A 55 -1.63 1.30 -10.75
N SER A 56 -1.09 1.80 -9.66
CA SER A 56 -0.10 1.08 -8.86
C SER A 56 -0.67 -0.24 -8.34
N ARG A 57 -1.89 -0.22 -7.80
CA ARG A 57 -2.59 -1.42 -7.32
C ARG A 57 -2.95 -2.39 -8.44
N PHE A 58 -3.28 -1.92 -9.63
CA PHE A 58 -3.48 -2.78 -10.78
C PHE A 58 -2.21 -3.60 -11.08
N TYR A 59 -1.05 -2.94 -11.13
CA TYR A 59 0.21 -3.64 -11.39
C TYR A 59 0.63 -4.53 -10.22
N GLU A 60 0.52 -4.07 -8.98
CA GLU A 60 0.90 -4.83 -7.80
C GLU A 60 -0.03 -6.01 -7.54
N ASN A 61 -1.34 -5.76 -7.41
CA ASN A 61 -2.29 -6.76 -6.95
C ASN A 61 -2.87 -7.59 -8.10
N ILE A 62 -3.37 -6.94 -9.17
CA ILE A 62 -4.05 -7.67 -10.24
C ILE A 62 -3.06 -8.43 -11.13
N LEU A 63 -1.93 -7.81 -11.49
CA LEU A 63 -0.91 -8.45 -12.29
C LEU A 63 0.13 -9.17 -11.44
N GLY A 64 0.78 -8.48 -10.51
CA GLY A 64 1.92 -8.98 -9.75
C GLY A 64 1.58 -10.14 -8.80
N ARG A 65 0.33 -10.24 -8.35
CA ARG A 65 -0.14 -11.38 -7.54
C ARG A 65 -0.83 -12.47 -8.36
N ASN A 66 -0.93 -12.32 -9.69
CA ASN A 66 -1.50 -13.33 -10.57
C ASN A 66 -0.47 -14.41 -10.92
N LYS A 67 -0.86 -15.68 -10.80
CA LYS A 67 0.03 -16.81 -11.10
C LYS A 67 0.61 -16.77 -12.52
N ASN A 68 -0.20 -16.34 -13.50
CA ASN A 68 0.23 -16.27 -14.90
C ASN A 68 1.34 -15.23 -15.14
N PHE A 69 1.40 -14.18 -14.32
CA PHE A 69 2.50 -13.23 -14.34
C PHE A 69 3.85 -13.91 -14.00
N TRP A 70 3.82 -14.84 -13.05
CA TRP A 70 5.03 -15.49 -12.55
C TRP A 70 5.53 -16.63 -13.44
N ILE A 71 4.66 -17.31 -14.21
CA ILE A 71 5.04 -18.45 -15.05
C ILE A 71 6.31 -18.17 -15.88
N PRO A 72 6.41 -17.08 -16.66
CA PRO A 72 7.58 -16.81 -17.49
C PRO A 72 8.82 -16.31 -16.74
N VAL A 73 8.67 -15.85 -15.50
CA VAL A 73 9.77 -15.15 -14.77
C VAL A 73 10.21 -15.86 -13.51
N TYR A 74 9.44 -16.79 -12.97
CA TYR A 74 9.67 -17.39 -11.66
C TYR A 74 11.02 -18.10 -11.56
N ALA A 75 11.43 -18.83 -12.58
CA ALA A 75 12.74 -19.50 -12.60
C ALA A 75 13.91 -18.49 -12.45
N LYS A 76 13.80 -17.30 -13.07
CA LYS A 76 14.81 -16.24 -12.91
C LYS A 76 14.81 -15.63 -11.51
N VAL A 77 13.64 -15.57 -10.87
CA VAL A 77 13.52 -15.12 -9.47
C VAL A 77 14.21 -16.13 -8.55
N GLN A 78 13.98 -17.44 -8.73
CA GLN A 78 14.64 -18.50 -7.98
C GLN A 78 16.18 -18.46 -8.11
N GLU A 79 16.71 -18.15 -9.29
CA GLU A 79 18.15 -17.96 -9.50
C GLU A 79 18.74 -16.82 -8.66
N LYS A 80 17.97 -15.78 -8.39
CA LYS A 80 18.40 -14.59 -7.64
C LYS A 80 18.08 -14.66 -6.16
N MET A 81 17.11 -15.47 -5.77
CA MET A 81 16.63 -15.64 -4.40
C MET A 81 16.81 -17.09 -3.96
N PRO A 82 17.96 -17.44 -3.37
CA PRO A 82 18.24 -18.83 -2.98
C PRO A 82 17.20 -19.44 -2.05
N GLN A 83 16.56 -18.63 -1.23
CA GLN A 83 15.48 -19.06 -0.31
C GLN A 83 14.23 -19.56 -1.03
N LEU A 84 14.07 -19.29 -2.32
CA LEU A 84 12.95 -19.76 -3.14
C LEU A 84 13.28 -20.97 -4.02
N GLN A 85 14.51 -21.49 -3.99
CA GLN A 85 14.95 -22.55 -4.91
C GLN A 85 14.10 -23.82 -4.80
N ASP A 86 13.72 -24.20 -3.59
CA ASP A 86 12.90 -25.39 -3.32
C ASP A 86 11.40 -25.09 -3.20
N VAL A 87 10.98 -23.85 -3.45
CA VAL A 87 9.58 -23.43 -3.38
C VAL A 87 8.97 -23.53 -4.78
N SER A 88 7.90 -24.30 -4.90
CA SER A 88 7.16 -24.38 -6.18
C SER A 88 6.41 -23.07 -6.48
N LEU A 89 6.12 -22.83 -7.76
CA LEU A 89 5.29 -21.67 -8.14
C LEU A 89 3.91 -21.69 -7.46
N ASP A 90 3.35 -22.86 -7.20
CA ASP A 90 2.05 -22.99 -6.53
C ASP A 90 2.12 -22.60 -5.05
N GLU A 91 3.18 -22.99 -4.36
CA GLU A 91 3.42 -22.59 -2.97
C GLU A 91 3.70 -21.08 -2.89
N PHE A 92 4.55 -20.57 -3.76
CA PHE A 92 4.82 -19.14 -3.86
C PHE A 92 3.54 -18.34 -4.11
N TYR A 93 2.72 -18.76 -5.07
CA TYR A 93 1.44 -18.11 -5.36
C TYR A 93 0.48 -18.10 -4.18
N LYS A 94 0.42 -19.19 -3.42
CA LYS A 94 -0.40 -19.25 -2.21
C LYS A 94 0.11 -18.29 -1.13
N GLU A 95 1.42 -18.23 -0.93
CA GLU A 95 2.02 -17.37 0.09
C GLU A 95 1.85 -15.89 -0.22
N VAL A 96 2.10 -15.45 -1.45
CA VAL A 96 1.96 -14.03 -1.82
C VAL A 96 0.51 -13.55 -1.84
N ASN A 97 -0.46 -14.48 -1.84
CA ASN A 97 -1.90 -14.19 -1.73
C ASN A 97 -2.47 -14.60 -0.37
N HIS A 98 -1.63 -14.89 0.60
CA HIS A 98 -2.08 -15.23 1.94
C HIS A 98 -2.67 -14.00 2.64
N VAL A 99 -3.91 -14.11 3.09
CA VAL A 99 -4.60 -13.07 3.85
C VAL A 99 -4.26 -13.21 5.33
N ARG A 100 -3.73 -12.15 5.91
CA ARG A 100 -3.41 -12.09 7.35
C ARG A 100 -3.57 -10.67 7.87
N ASN A 101 -4.08 -10.50 9.07
CA ASN A 101 -4.11 -9.21 9.72
C ASN A 101 -2.69 -8.75 10.05
N SER A 102 -2.37 -7.50 9.75
CA SER A 102 -1.08 -6.89 10.03
C SER A 102 -1.26 -5.52 10.71
N PHE A 103 -0.22 -5.05 11.40
CA PHE A 103 -0.26 -3.73 12.04
C PHE A 103 -0.01 -2.62 11.03
N ILE A 104 0.84 -2.85 10.05
CA ILE A 104 1.36 -1.83 9.15
C ILE A 104 0.55 -1.80 7.83
N ARG A 105 -0.01 -0.63 7.52
CA ARG A 105 -0.84 -0.43 6.32
C ARG A 105 -0.13 -0.81 5.03
N THR A 106 1.10 -0.36 4.86
CA THR A 106 1.86 -0.59 3.62
C THR A 106 2.27 -2.04 3.40
N GLU A 107 2.21 -2.88 4.45
CA GLU A 107 2.50 -4.31 4.41
C GLU A 107 1.22 -5.17 4.39
N ALA A 108 0.06 -4.53 4.46
CA ALA A 108 -1.23 -5.23 4.47
C ALA A 108 -1.50 -5.91 3.14
N ASP A 109 -2.11 -7.10 3.20
CA ASP A 109 -2.59 -7.80 2.02
C ASP A 109 -3.75 -7.05 1.33
N GLU A 110 -4.11 -7.50 0.12
CA GLU A 110 -5.14 -6.85 -0.71
C GLU A 110 -6.50 -6.73 0.00
N LEU A 111 -6.89 -7.73 0.78
CA LEU A 111 -8.18 -7.73 1.46
C LEU A 111 -8.18 -6.84 2.70
N THR A 112 -7.14 -6.94 3.54
CA THR A 112 -7.08 -6.21 4.82
C THR A 112 -6.66 -4.76 4.66
N TYR A 113 -6.01 -4.39 3.56
CA TYR A 113 -5.61 -3.01 3.26
C TYR A 113 -6.78 -2.00 3.36
N CYS A 114 -7.94 -2.37 2.86
CA CYS A 114 -9.13 -1.51 2.90
C CYS A 114 -9.52 -1.10 4.34
N PHE A 115 -9.38 -2.02 5.30
CA PHE A 115 -9.70 -1.71 6.70
C PHE A 115 -8.72 -0.71 7.31
N HIS A 116 -7.45 -0.74 6.90
CA HIS A 116 -6.48 0.28 7.30
C HIS A 116 -6.86 1.68 6.80
N ILE A 117 -7.46 1.78 5.62
CA ILE A 117 -7.93 3.06 5.10
C ILE A 117 -9.21 3.51 5.81
N ILE A 118 -10.18 2.60 6.00
CA ILE A 118 -11.45 2.89 6.66
C ILE A 118 -11.21 3.45 8.07
N LEU A 119 -10.34 2.80 8.86
CA LEU A 119 -10.07 3.27 10.22
C LEU A 119 -9.47 4.69 10.25
N ARG A 120 -8.58 5.02 9.31
CA ARG A 120 -7.99 6.37 9.20
C ARG A 120 -9.02 7.41 8.82
N TYR A 121 -9.87 7.09 7.86
CA TYR A 121 -10.98 7.95 7.48
C TYR A 121 -11.93 8.23 8.65
N GLU A 122 -12.27 7.21 9.43
CA GLU A 122 -13.14 7.38 10.59
C GLU A 122 -12.49 8.20 11.71
N ILE A 123 -11.17 8.04 11.93
CA ILE A 123 -10.42 8.86 12.88
C ILE A 123 -10.39 10.32 12.41
N GLU A 124 -10.11 10.58 11.13
CA GLU A 124 -10.18 11.94 10.58
C GLU A 124 -11.57 12.56 10.79
N LYS A 125 -12.65 11.81 10.56
CA LYS A 125 -14.00 12.29 10.88
C LYS A 125 -14.18 12.60 12.35
N ALA A 126 -13.67 11.75 13.25
CA ALA A 126 -13.75 11.99 14.68
C ALA A 126 -12.99 13.26 15.11
N ILE A 127 -11.84 13.53 14.51
CA ILE A 127 -11.06 14.75 14.75
C ILE A 127 -11.87 16.00 14.34
N PHE A 128 -12.34 16.05 13.10
CA PHE A 128 -12.88 17.28 12.53
C PHE A 128 -14.37 17.47 12.80
N ARG A 129 -15.14 16.40 12.92
CA ARG A 129 -16.59 16.46 13.13
C ARG A 129 -16.95 16.36 14.61
N ASP A 130 -16.34 15.41 15.31
CA ASP A 130 -16.70 15.06 16.68
C ASP A 130 -15.76 15.71 17.71
N HIS A 131 -14.72 16.42 17.23
CA HIS A 131 -13.76 17.18 18.04
C HIS A 131 -13.05 16.34 19.10
N VAL A 132 -12.73 15.07 18.77
CA VAL A 132 -11.95 14.18 19.64
C VAL A 132 -10.59 14.83 19.94
N LYS A 133 -10.18 14.80 21.20
CA LYS A 133 -8.92 15.40 21.62
C LYS A 133 -7.72 14.55 21.17
N VAL A 134 -6.61 15.21 20.94
CA VAL A 134 -5.37 14.56 20.46
C VAL A 134 -4.92 13.45 21.42
N GLU A 135 -5.07 13.66 22.72
CA GLU A 135 -4.69 12.69 23.76
C GLU A 135 -5.53 11.40 23.72
N GLU A 136 -6.71 11.44 23.10
CA GLU A 136 -7.63 10.32 22.98
C GLU A 136 -7.38 9.49 21.70
N LEU A 137 -6.63 10.04 20.74
CA LEU A 137 -6.42 9.42 19.43
C LEU A 137 -5.71 8.06 19.48
N PRO A 138 -4.67 7.82 20.30
CA PRO A 138 -4.05 6.49 20.38
C PRO A 138 -5.04 5.42 20.87
N ALA A 139 -5.88 5.74 21.85
CA ALA A 139 -6.89 4.81 22.34
C ALA A 139 -7.98 4.53 21.28
N LEU A 140 -8.41 5.56 20.55
CA LEU A 140 -9.36 5.43 19.45
C LEU A 140 -8.77 4.59 18.31
N TRP A 141 -7.49 4.79 17.98
CA TRP A 141 -6.78 3.97 17.00
C TRP A 141 -6.79 2.49 17.38
N ASN A 142 -6.39 2.16 18.61
CA ASN A 142 -6.36 0.79 19.10
C ASN A 142 -7.75 0.15 19.10
N GLN A 143 -8.77 0.91 19.47
CA GLN A 143 -10.16 0.46 19.38
C GLN A 143 -10.55 0.09 17.93
N LYS A 144 -10.20 0.94 16.97
CA LYS A 144 -10.52 0.71 15.55
C LYS A 144 -9.71 -0.45 14.95
N MET A 145 -8.45 -0.60 15.33
CA MET A 145 -7.64 -1.75 14.93
C MET A 145 -8.25 -3.06 15.45
N GLN A 146 -8.71 -3.07 16.70
CA GLN A 146 -9.38 -4.22 17.29
C GLN A 146 -10.73 -4.51 16.61
N GLU A 147 -11.50 -3.47 16.28
CA GLU A 147 -12.80 -3.59 15.63
C GLU A 147 -12.69 -4.18 14.22
N TYR A 148 -11.76 -3.68 13.40
CA TYR A 148 -11.67 -4.04 11.98
C TYR A 148 -10.70 -5.19 11.69
N LEU A 149 -9.58 -5.23 12.41
CA LEU A 149 -8.49 -6.17 12.14
C LEU A 149 -8.27 -7.18 13.26
N GLN A 150 -9.02 -7.08 14.37
CA GLN A 150 -8.93 -7.98 15.53
C GLN A 150 -7.51 -8.07 16.14
N ILE A 151 -6.73 -7.02 15.99
CA ILE A 151 -5.39 -6.88 16.54
C ILE A 151 -5.28 -5.57 17.30
N THR A 152 -4.35 -5.51 18.26
CA THR A 152 -4.05 -4.28 19.02
C THR A 152 -2.55 -4.04 18.95
N PRO A 153 -2.10 -2.89 18.44
CA PRO A 153 -0.69 -2.52 18.41
C PRO A 153 -0.06 -2.54 19.81
N ALA A 154 1.19 -2.97 19.89
CA ALA A 154 1.92 -2.98 21.16
C ALA A 154 2.33 -1.57 21.62
N ASP A 155 2.53 -0.67 20.65
CA ASP A 155 2.89 0.72 20.87
C ASP A 155 2.37 1.63 19.76
N ASP A 156 2.59 2.94 19.90
CA ASP A 156 2.13 3.91 18.91
C ASP A 156 2.94 3.89 17.60
N ALA A 157 4.13 3.30 17.57
CA ALA A 157 4.93 3.16 16.35
C ALA A 157 4.32 2.13 15.40
N GLU A 158 3.79 1.03 15.92
CA GLU A 158 2.96 0.07 15.17
C GLU A 158 1.51 0.58 15.01
N GLY A 159 1.12 1.58 15.78
CA GLY A 159 -0.20 2.18 15.82
C GLY A 159 -0.30 3.48 15.02
N ILE A 160 -0.79 4.51 15.68
CA ILE A 160 -1.15 5.79 15.08
C ILE A 160 0.02 6.56 14.45
N LEU A 161 1.25 6.31 14.88
CA LEU A 161 2.45 6.99 14.36
C LEU A 161 3.09 6.29 13.15
N GLN A 162 2.53 5.21 12.64
CA GLN A 162 3.09 4.47 11.51
C GLN A 162 3.08 5.25 10.18
N ASP A 163 2.17 6.20 10.02
CA ASP A 163 2.07 7.06 8.84
C ASP A 163 2.42 8.51 9.16
N MET A 164 3.11 9.18 8.23
CA MET A 164 3.54 10.58 8.40
C MET A 164 2.50 11.61 7.93
N HIS A 165 1.44 11.19 7.26
CA HIS A 165 0.49 12.09 6.58
C HIS A 165 -0.15 13.13 7.51
N TRP A 166 -0.55 12.74 8.71
CA TRP A 166 -1.15 13.68 9.65
C TRP A 166 -0.15 14.65 10.26
N SER A 167 1.12 14.27 10.36
CA SER A 167 2.18 15.14 10.88
C SER A 167 2.58 16.25 9.91
N ASP A 168 2.34 16.06 8.61
CA ASP A 168 2.53 17.10 7.58
C ASP A 168 1.24 17.85 7.22
N GLY A 169 0.11 17.50 7.86
CA GLY A 169 -1.18 18.13 7.63
C GLY A 169 -2.01 17.54 6.48
N SER A 170 -1.63 16.39 5.94
CA SER A 170 -2.34 15.72 4.84
C SER A 170 -3.61 15.00 5.33
N PHE A 171 -4.56 15.75 5.85
CA PHE A 171 -5.88 15.24 6.21
C PHE A 171 -6.81 15.12 5.01
N GLY A 172 -7.71 14.13 5.04
CA GLY A 172 -8.61 13.82 3.91
C GLY A 172 -7.94 13.06 2.77
N TYR A 173 -6.65 12.78 2.90
CA TYR A 173 -5.84 12.12 1.88
C TYR A 173 -6.16 10.63 1.75
N PHE A 174 -6.26 9.91 2.87
CA PHE A 174 -6.46 8.46 2.89
C PHE A 174 -7.77 8.00 2.25
N SER A 175 -8.84 8.77 2.35
CA SER A 175 -10.14 8.38 1.79
C SER A 175 -10.07 8.10 0.29
N SER A 176 -9.17 8.75 -0.44
CA SER A 176 -8.98 8.56 -1.88
C SER A 176 -8.34 7.22 -2.26
N TYR A 177 -7.69 6.53 -1.32
CA TYR A 177 -7.09 5.21 -1.58
C TYR A 177 -8.12 4.07 -1.70
N LEU A 178 -9.40 4.29 -1.36
CA LEU A 178 -10.48 3.32 -1.50
C LEU A 178 -11.32 3.51 -2.77
N LEU A 179 -11.10 4.58 -3.51
CA LEU A 179 -11.84 4.92 -4.74
C LEU A 179 -11.11 4.40 -5.99
#